data_b82e82a11270ad3a5023ed9080187135
#
_entry.id   b82e82a11270ad3a5023ed9080187135
#
_cell.length_a   1.000
_cell.length_b   1.000
_cell.length_c   1.000
_cell.angle_alpha   90.00
_cell.angle_beta   90.00
_cell.angle_gamma   90.00
#
_symmetry.space_group_name_H-M   'P 1'
#
loop_
_entity.id
_entity.type
_entity.pdbx_description
1 polymer ?
#
loop_
_entity_poly.entity_id
_entity_poly.type
_entity_poly.pdbx_seq_one_letter_code
_entity_poly.pdbx_strand_id
1 'polypeptide(L)'
;MKALFVVTGRGIGGDAMTALNIARALEKRGVECEFALDPTAPGLLFKKHGITWHKTSVPQAGGHAATKAKMAKAAFKTFKAVLGASRLCKKVKPNVVVGVIGGGAVVGCLGALVARVPSVGVLITPMDANICTKVTTNVALPESNLFQLESAELEKLNTKKAYSPINPEVIVGDREKALKKMPEGYDPALPTVLFSSGSTLFEKMAQGVEKLGESQTHANILVVGDPLEEDYLNYFESEKVFYLGYVDWIRDLYKLVDVAVVTDDGMMIHEAMACNIPVVALLGVKYGRYHNLAAVFKGAVLETELENLETVLEDAFKDMDEMKLNASKYGADVLNSADDIAEMIYSKIPK
;
A
#
# COMPACT_ATOMS: atom_id res chain seq x y z
N MET A 1 24.74 -9.95 7.21
CA MET A 1 24.43 -9.47 5.84
C MET A 1 23.63 -8.20 5.98
N LYS A 2 23.70 -7.27 5.00
CA LYS A 2 23.04 -5.95 5.10
C LYS A 2 22.25 -5.63 3.84
N ALA A 3 21.02 -5.16 3.98
CA ALA A 3 20.17 -4.62 2.93
C ALA A 3 19.97 -3.10 3.10
N LEU A 4 20.05 -2.33 2.02
CA LEU A 4 19.74 -0.91 2.01
C LEU A 4 18.44 -0.67 1.23
N PHE A 5 17.41 -0.19 1.92
CA PHE A 5 16.13 0.19 1.33
C PHE A 5 16.14 1.65 0.90
N VAL A 6 15.92 1.92 -0.37
CA VAL A 6 15.71 3.29 -0.90
C VAL A 6 14.22 3.45 -1.16
N VAL A 7 13.56 4.27 -0.35
CA VAL A 7 12.10 4.33 -0.28
C VAL A 7 11.59 5.66 -0.83
N THR A 8 10.57 5.58 -1.69
CA THR A 8 9.87 6.76 -2.19
C THR A 8 9.00 7.41 -1.13
N GLY A 9 8.51 8.61 -1.43
CA GLY A 9 7.54 9.29 -0.61
C GLY A 9 8.11 9.96 0.64
N ARG A 10 7.22 10.27 1.57
CA ARG A 10 7.52 11.06 2.77
C ARG A 10 7.88 10.21 4.00
N GLY A 11 8.00 8.89 3.85
CA GLY A 11 8.17 7.97 4.99
C GLY A 11 6.89 7.84 5.83
N ILE A 12 5.73 7.94 5.16
CA ILE A 12 4.37 7.82 5.71
C ILE A 12 3.57 6.99 4.69
N GLY A 13 2.63 6.19 5.16
CA GLY A 13 1.69 5.46 4.29
C GLY A 13 2.26 4.19 3.64
N GLY A 14 1.62 3.74 2.55
CA GLY A 14 1.81 2.41 1.96
C GLY A 14 3.24 2.10 1.52
N ASP A 15 3.95 3.05 0.88
CA ASP A 15 5.32 2.84 0.39
C ASP A 15 6.30 2.54 1.55
N ALA A 16 6.14 3.27 2.66
CA ALA A 16 6.95 3.07 3.86
C ALA A 16 6.60 1.76 4.57
N MET A 17 5.29 1.41 4.65
CA MET A 17 4.84 0.13 5.21
C MET A 17 5.34 -1.05 4.39
N THR A 18 5.28 -0.97 3.05
CA THR A 18 5.85 -1.96 2.15
C THR A 18 7.31 -2.23 2.47
N ALA A 19 8.12 -1.16 2.57
CA ALA A 19 9.54 -1.28 2.91
C ALA A 19 9.75 -1.94 4.28
N LEU A 20 8.99 -1.50 5.30
CA LEU A 20 9.12 -2.02 6.67
C LEU A 20 8.71 -3.49 6.78
N ASN A 21 7.63 -3.91 6.11
CA ASN A 21 7.17 -5.29 6.19
C ASN A 21 8.15 -6.25 5.50
N ILE A 22 8.71 -5.85 4.34
CA ILE A 22 9.80 -6.61 3.69
C ILE A 22 11.05 -6.66 4.57
N ALA A 23 11.43 -5.54 5.18
CA ALA A 23 12.61 -5.48 6.06
C ALA A 23 12.46 -6.40 7.26
N ARG A 24 11.30 -6.40 7.94
CA ARG A 24 11.01 -7.32 9.06
C ARG A 24 11.14 -8.79 8.64
N ALA A 25 10.69 -9.14 7.45
CA ALA A 25 10.84 -10.50 6.92
C ALA A 25 12.30 -10.86 6.61
N LEU A 26 13.11 -9.90 6.16
CA LEU A 26 14.56 -10.07 5.98
C LEU A 26 15.31 -10.14 7.31
N GLU A 27 14.93 -9.36 8.31
CA GLU A 27 15.54 -9.37 9.65
C GLU A 27 15.36 -10.74 10.33
N LYS A 28 14.21 -11.39 10.16
CA LYS A 28 13.99 -12.79 10.60
C LYS A 28 14.98 -13.77 9.96
N ARG A 29 15.56 -13.43 8.80
CA ARG A 29 16.59 -14.21 8.10
C ARG A 29 18.03 -13.78 8.44
N GLY A 30 18.20 -12.91 9.45
CA GLY A 30 19.50 -12.43 9.91
C GLY A 30 20.13 -11.37 8.98
N VAL A 31 19.33 -10.64 8.21
CA VAL A 31 19.78 -9.51 7.38
C VAL A 31 19.53 -8.21 8.14
N GLU A 32 20.57 -7.42 8.38
CA GLU A 32 20.47 -6.06 8.91
C GLU A 32 19.86 -5.14 7.85
N CYS A 33 18.81 -4.38 8.20
CA CYS A 33 18.10 -3.51 7.26
C CYS A 33 18.35 -2.03 7.60
N GLU A 34 18.88 -1.28 6.65
CA GLU A 34 19.03 0.17 6.72
C GLU A 34 18.13 0.85 5.68
N PHE A 35 17.69 2.08 5.99
CA PHE A 35 16.74 2.82 5.16
C PHE A 35 17.32 4.13 4.67
N ALA A 36 16.89 4.57 3.49
CA ALA A 36 17.22 5.87 2.93
C ALA A 36 15.95 6.54 2.38
N LEU A 37 15.71 7.78 2.82
CA LEU A 37 14.58 8.61 2.42
C LEU A 37 15.07 9.94 1.83
N ASP A 38 14.16 10.64 1.14
CA ASP A 38 14.43 12.01 0.72
C ASP A 38 14.74 12.92 1.93
N PRO A 39 15.70 13.87 1.79
CA PRO A 39 16.04 14.79 2.88
C PRO A 39 14.87 15.59 3.44
N THR A 40 13.82 15.81 2.65
CA THR A 40 12.61 16.55 3.03
C THR A 40 11.55 15.64 3.67
N ALA A 41 11.75 14.32 3.66
CA ALA A 41 10.79 13.38 4.19
C ALA A 41 10.69 13.49 5.73
N PRO A 42 9.50 13.69 6.30
CA PRO A 42 9.30 13.75 7.76
C PRO A 42 9.55 12.41 8.45
N GLY A 43 9.40 11.30 7.73
CA GLY A 43 9.68 9.94 8.22
C GLY A 43 8.85 9.52 9.43
N LEU A 44 7.59 9.94 9.51
CA LEU A 44 6.77 9.74 10.71
C LEU A 44 6.63 8.27 11.10
N LEU A 45 6.44 7.38 10.12
CA LEU A 45 6.32 5.96 10.38
C LEU A 45 7.63 5.37 10.91
N PHE A 46 8.76 5.77 10.34
CA PHE A 46 10.08 5.33 10.81
C PHE A 46 10.37 5.83 12.23
N LYS A 47 10.04 7.09 12.53
CA LYS A 47 10.14 7.64 13.90
C LYS A 47 9.28 6.88 14.91
N LYS A 48 8.03 6.55 14.54
CA LYS A 48 7.12 5.76 15.39
C LYS A 48 7.72 4.40 15.77
N HIS A 49 8.51 3.81 14.87
CA HIS A 49 9.20 2.54 15.10
C HIS A 49 10.65 2.68 15.61
N GLY A 50 11.10 3.89 15.95
CA GLY A 50 12.47 4.12 16.44
C GLY A 50 13.56 3.86 15.38
N ILE A 51 13.21 3.85 14.10
CA ILE A 51 14.11 3.54 12.99
C ILE A 51 14.79 4.82 12.49
N THR A 52 16.11 4.81 12.43
CA THR A 52 16.90 5.87 11.80
C THR A 52 17.07 5.61 10.31
N TRP A 53 17.31 6.66 9.52
CA TRP A 53 17.51 6.53 8.08
C TRP A 53 18.57 7.49 7.54
N HIS A 54 19.14 7.13 6.41
CA HIS A 54 20.03 7.97 5.64
C HIS A 54 19.24 8.96 4.79
N LYS A 55 19.80 10.14 4.58
CA LYS A 55 19.23 11.14 3.67
C LYS A 55 19.82 10.96 2.27
N THR A 56 18.98 10.68 1.29
CA THR A 56 19.35 10.64 -0.12
C THR A 56 18.23 11.23 -0.97
N SER A 57 18.58 12.00 -2.01
CA SER A 57 17.54 12.60 -2.85
C SER A 57 16.76 11.51 -3.58
N VAL A 58 15.44 11.53 -3.41
CA VAL A 58 14.49 10.65 -4.11
C VAL A 58 13.47 11.56 -4.78
N PRO A 59 13.66 11.93 -6.06
CA PRO A 59 12.72 12.80 -6.76
C PRO A 59 11.33 12.18 -6.77
N GLN A 60 10.34 12.94 -6.32
CA GLN A 60 8.94 12.55 -6.48
C GLN A 60 8.52 12.82 -7.93
N ALA A 61 7.76 11.91 -8.52
CA ALA A 61 7.19 12.10 -9.85
C ALA A 61 6.23 13.31 -9.80
N GLY A 62 6.62 14.39 -10.46
CA GLY A 62 5.73 15.53 -10.65
C GLY A 62 4.61 15.15 -11.62
N GLY A 63 3.38 15.56 -11.30
CA GLY A 63 2.17 15.23 -12.06
C GLY A 63 2.22 15.55 -13.57
N HIS A 64 1.22 15.11 -14.27
CA HIS A 64 1.05 14.92 -15.72
C HIS A 64 1.24 16.13 -16.67
N ALA A 65 1.70 17.30 -16.24
CA ALA A 65 1.89 18.47 -17.09
C ALA A 65 3.38 18.83 -17.28
N ALA A 66 4.17 17.92 -17.87
CA ALA A 66 5.59 18.18 -18.05
C ALA A 66 5.91 18.73 -19.46
N THR A 67 6.34 19.98 -19.56
CA THR A 67 7.01 20.53 -20.77
C THR A 67 8.39 19.87 -20.96
N LYS A 68 8.93 19.89 -22.21
CA LYS A 68 10.27 19.35 -22.51
C LYS A 68 11.37 19.88 -21.56
N ALA A 69 11.30 21.16 -21.18
CA ALA A 69 12.23 21.76 -20.23
C ALA A 69 12.06 21.20 -18.80
N LYS A 70 10.83 20.94 -18.35
CA LYS A 70 10.55 20.28 -17.07
C LYS A 70 11.05 18.83 -17.07
N MET A 71 10.92 18.12 -18.18
CA MET A 71 11.45 16.75 -18.34
C MET A 71 12.99 16.72 -18.26
N ALA A 72 13.69 17.61 -18.95
CA ALA A 72 15.14 17.71 -18.88
C ALA A 72 15.63 18.03 -17.45
N LYS A 73 14.94 18.95 -16.75
CA LYS A 73 15.23 19.26 -15.34
C LYS A 73 14.97 18.08 -14.41
N ALA A 74 13.91 17.31 -14.64
CA ALA A 74 13.61 16.10 -13.89
C ALA A 74 14.67 15.02 -14.12
N ALA A 75 15.09 14.79 -15.37
CA ALA A 75 16.15 13.84 -15.72
C ALA A 75 17.48 14.19 -15.03
N PHE A 76 17.87 15.48 -15.02
CA PHE A 76 19.08 15.95 -14.34
C PHE A 76 18.98 15.77 -12.81
N LYS A 77 17.82 16.03 -12.20
CA LYS A 77 17.60 15.78 -10.78
C LYS A 77 17.71 14.26 -10.46
N THR A 78 17.11 13.42 -11.30
CA THR A 78 17.20 11.97 -11.14
C THR A 78 18.65 11.49 -11.28
N PHE A 79 19.40 12.00 -12.25
CA PHE A 79 20.82 11.66 -12.40
C PHE A 79 21.64 12.02 -11.15
N LYS A 80 21.45 13.21 -10.58
CA LYS A 80 22.10 13.59 -9.31
C LYS A 80 21.70 12.69 -8.16
N ALA A 81 20.43 12.31 -8.09
CA ALA A 81 19.91 11.39 -7.07
C ALA A 81 20.56 10.01 -7.18
N VAL A 82 20.70 9.47 -8.39
CA VAL A 82 21.38 8.19 -8.66
C VAL A 82 22.84 8.23 -8.21
N LEU A 83 23.58 9.32 -8.50
CA LEU A 83 24.95 9.47 -8.01
C LEU A 83 24.99 9.58 -6.47
N GLY A 84 24.01 10.24 -5.85
CA GLY A 84 23.85 10.30 -4.40
C GLY A 84 23.64 8.92 -3.78
N ALA A 85 22.71 8.14 -4.35
CA ALA A 85 22.44 6.77 -3.92
C ALA A 85 23.66 5.85 -4.11
N SER A 86 24.38 5.99 -5.22
CA SER A 86 25.64 5.23 -5.43
C SER A 86 26.71 5.55 -4.38
N ARG A 87 26.88 6.83 -4.00
CA ARG A 87 27.79 7.22 -2.91
C ARG A 87 27.33 6.64 -1.57
N LEU A 88 26.01 6.64 -1.31
CA LEU A 88 25.44 6.03 -0.11
C LEU A 88 25.74 4.53 -0.08
N CYS A 89 25.56 3.81 -1.19
CA CYS A 89 25.93 2.38 -1.30
C CYS A 89 27.40 2.15 -0.95
N LYS A 90 28.31 3.00 -1.45
CA LYS A 90 29.76 2.90 -1.12
C LYS A 90 30.05 3.16 0.37
N LYS A 91 29.25 4.03 1.02
CA LYS A 91 29.38 4.35 2.45
C LYS A 91 28.82 3.23 3.33
N VAL A 92 27.61 2.77 3.04
CA VAL A 92 26.86 1.75 3.82
C VAL A 92 27.40 0.35 3.56
N LYS A 93 27.92 0.10 2.34
CA LYS A 93 28.40 -1.20 1.85
C LYS A 93 27.37 -2.32 2.01
N PRO A 94 26.14 -2.14 1.51
CA PRO A 94 25.13 -3.17 1.61
C PRO A 94 25.45 -4.35 0.68
N ASN A 95 25.00 -5.55 1.07
CA ASN A 95 25.09 -6.75 0.21
C ASN A 95 24.03 -6.72 -0.89
N VAL A 96 22.91 -6.03 -0.66
CA VAL A 96 21.80 -5.84 -1.61
C VAL A 96 21.13 -4.48 -1.39
N VAL A 97 20.66 -3.87 -2.47
CA VAL A 97 19.82 -2.66 -2.42
C VAL A 97 18.40 -3.05 -2.80
N VAL A 98 17.43 -2.59 -2.03
CA VAL A 98 15.99 -2.72 -2.33
C VAL A 98 15.44 -1.35 -2.68
N GLY A 99 15.11 -1.15 -3.95
CA GLY A 99 14.46 0.06 -4.41
C GLY A 99 12.95 -0.08 -4.30
N VAL A 100 12.30 0.78 -3.49
CA VAL A 100 10.89 0.62 -3.16
C VAL A 100 10.07 1.71 -3.83
N ILE A 101 9.28 1.30 -4.78
CA ILE A 101 8.21 2.04 -5.46
C ILE A 101 8.68 3.36 -6.10
N GLY A 102 8.24 3.64 -7.30
CA GLY A 102 8.43 4.90 -7.99
C GLY A 102 9.88 5.40 -8.03
N GLY A 103 10.11 6.62 -7.54
CA GLY A 103 11.44 7.24 -7.48
C GLY A 103 12.44 6.46 -6.62
N GLY A 104 11.99 5.82 -5.54
CA GLY A 104 12.80 4.97 -4.67
C GLY A 104 13.33 3.74 -5.41
N ALA A 105 12.46 3.06 -6.17
CA ALA A 105 12.86 1.94 -7.02
C ALA A 105 13.88 2.39 -8.08
N VAL A 106 13.58 3.45 -8.82
CA VAL A 106 14.47 3.96 -9.88
C VAL A 106 15.81 4.38 -9.34
N VAL A 107 15.85 5.24 -8.32
CA VAL A 107 17.10 5.79 -7.76
C VAL A 107 17.90 4.71 -7.04
N GLY A 108 17.21 3.84 -6.29
CA GLY A 108 17.85 2.73 -5.58
C GLY A 108 18.51 1.74 -6.54
N CYS A 109 17.76 1.25 -7.54
CA CYS A 109 18.29 0.26 -8.48
C CYS A 109 19.39 0.82 -9.40
N LEU A 110 19.22 2.04 -9.95
CA LEU A 110 20.25 2.67 -10.75
C LEU A 110 21.50 3.06 -9.92
N GLY A 111 21.30 3.52 -8.68
CA GLY A 111 22.40 3.81 -7.76
C GLY A 111 23.21 2.57 -7.39
N ALA A 112 22.52 1.45 -7.17
CA ALA A 112 23.12 0.14 -6.93
C ALA A 112 23.92 -0.35 -8.16
N LEU A 113 23.34 -0.23 -9.36
CA LEU A 113 24.01 -0.57 -10.62
C LEU A 113 25.33 0.20 -10.75
N VAL A 114 25.35 1.53 -10.55
CA VAL A 114 26.55 2.36 -10.58
C VAL A 114 27.55 1.98 -9.49
N ALA A 115 27.06 1.56 -8.32
CA ALA A 115 27.91 1.09 -7.22
C ALA A 115 28.36 -0.37 -7.36
N ARG A 116 27.85 -1.12 -8.35
CA ARG A 116 28.07 -2.55 -8.58
C ARG A 116 27.61 -3.42 -7.39
N VAL A 117 26.47 -3.05 -6.81
CA VAL A 117 25.80 -3.79 -5.75
C VAL A 117 24.56 -4.48 -6.35
N PRO A 118 24.27 -5.74 -6.03
CA PRO A 118 23.01 -6.37 -6.43
C PRO A 118 21.79 -5.56 -5.96
N SER A 119 20.72 -5.56 -6.74
CA SER A 119 19.50 -4.85 -6.35
C SER A 119 18.23 -5.60 -6.72
N VAL A 120 17.14 -5.25 -6.02
CA VAL A 120 15.78 -5.69 -6.32
C VAL A 120 14.88 -4.47 -6.33
N GLY A 121 14.07 -4.34 -7.38
CA GLY A 121 13.04 -3.30 -7.50
C GLY A 121 11.68 -3.82 -7.04
N VAL A 122 10.98 -3.10 -6.18
CA VAL A 122 9.57 -3.32 -5.83
C VAL A 122 8.75 -2.29 -6.60
N LEU A 123 7.90 -2.75 -7.53
CA LEU A 123 7.33 -1.94 -8.61
C LEU A 123 5.82 -1.83 -8.50
N ILE A 124 5.28 -0.61 -8.62
CA ILE A 124 3.84 -0.35 -8.76
C ILE A 124 3.51 0.71 -9.82
N THR A 125 4.49 1.49 -10.29
CA THR A 125 4.23 2.58 -11.23
C THR A 125 4.76 2.27 -12.62
N PRO A 126 4.16 2.84 -13.69
CA PRO A 126 4.70 2.68 -15.04
C PRO A 126 6.15 3.19 -15.18
N MET A 127 6.54 4.19 -14.39
CA MET A 127 7.90 4.77 -14.43
C MET A 127 8.94 3.78 -13.88
N ASP A 128 8.68 3.20 -12.71
CA ASP A 128 9.63 2.24 -12.13
C ASP A 128 9.66 0.95 -12.95
N ALA A 129 8.52 0.47 -13.44
CA ALA A 129 8.44 -0.66 -14.35
C ALA A 129 9.30 -0.48 -15.60
N ASN A 130 9.16 0.66 -16.30
CA ASN A 130 9.90 0.94 -17.53
C ASN A 130 11.43 1.01 -17.35
N ILE A 131 11.91 1.39 -16.19
CA ILE A 131 13.34 1.58 -15.92
C ILE A 131 13.92 0.33 -15.24
N CYS A 132 13.33 -0.15 -14.16
CA CYS A 132 13.91 -1.21 -13.34
C CYS A 132 13.92 -2.57 -14.05
N THR A 133 12.94 -2.88 -14.90
CA THR A 133 12.92 -4.13 -15.69
C THR A 133 14.11 -4.29 -16.63
N LYS A 134 14.80 -3.20 -16.96
CA LYS A 134 15.99 -3.19 -17.85
C LYS A 134 17.30 -3.36 -17.10
N VAL A 135 17.30 -3.19 -15.78
CA VAL A 135 18.55 -3.04 -15.02
C VAL A 135 18.69 -3.98 -13.82
N THR A 136 17.58 -4.57 -13.34
CA THR A 136 17.64 -5.39 -12.13
C THR A 136 16.55 -6.48 -12.11
N THR A 137 16.58 -7.34 -11.07
CA THR A 137 15.47 -8.26 -10.75
C THR A 137 14.38 -7.47 -10.03
N ASN A 138 13.12 -7.82 -10.28
CA ASN A 138 12.00 -7.04 -9.79
C ASN A 138 10.88 -7.90 -9.20
N VAL A 139 10.09 -7.26 -8.34
CA VAL A 139 8.78 -7.73 -7.88
C VAL A 139 7.72 -6.73 -8.35
N ALA A 140 6.75 -7.18 -9.12
CA ALA A 140 5.57 -6.40 -9.47
C ALA A 140 4.48 -6.65 -8.42
N LEU A 141 4.01 -5.57 -7.78
CA LEU A 141 2.86 -5.61 -6.88
C LEU A 141 1.55 -5.44 -7.67
N PRO A 142 0.39 -5.78 -7.11
CA PRO A 142 -0.89 -5.79 -7.81
C PRO A 142 -1.27 -4.49 -8.52
N GLU A 143 -0.88 -3.34 -7.99
CA GLU A 143 -1.12 -2.03 -8.59
C GLU A 143 -0.20 -1.72 -9.77
N SER A 144 0.76 -2.59 -10.09
CA SER A 144 1.60 -2.45 -11.28
C SER A 144 0.89 -2.99 -12.53
N ASN A 145 1.02 -2.28 -13.64
CA ASN A 145 0.59 -2.79 -14.95
C ASN A 145 1.29 -4.10 -15.35
N LEU A 146 2.45 -4.40 -14.76
CA LEU A 146 3.16 -5.66 -14.98
C LEU A 146 2.44 -6.86 -14.33
N PHE A 147 1.61 -6.64 -13.32
CA PHE A 147 0.96 -7.74 -12.60
C PHE A 147 -0.01 -8.54 -13.46
N GLN A 148 -0.54 -7.94 -14.52
CA GLN A 148 -1.45 -8.62 -15.47
C GLN A 148 -0.74 -9.45 -16.54
N LEU A 149 0.59 -9.29 -16.71
CA LEU A 149 1.35 -10.01 -17.72
C LEU A 149 1.47 -11.49 -17.37
N GLU A 150 1.59 -12.33 -18.39
CA GLU A 150 1.84 -13.75 -18.22
C GLU A 150 3.24 -14.03 -17.67
N SER A 151 3.43 -15.17 -16.99
CA SER A 151 4.70 -15.54 -16.37
C SER A 151 5.87 -15.53 -17.33
N ALA A 152 5.68 -15.99 -18.56
CA ALA A 152 6.73 -16.01 -19.60
C ALA A 152 7.14 -14.59 -20.05
N GLU A 153 6.25 -13.63 -19.98
CA GLU A 153 6.56 -12.21 -20.29
C GLU A 153 7.33 -11.60 -19.13
N LEU A 154 6.92 -11.87 -17.90
CA LEU A 154 7.58 -11.38 -16.69
C LEU A 154 9.00 -11.94 -16.54
N GLU A 155 9.24 -13.19 -16.89
CA GLU A 155 10.58 -13.77 -16.89
C GLU A 155 11.54 -13.02 -17.82
N LYS A 156 11.09 -12.62 -19.02
CA LYS A 156 11.88 -11.77 -19.95
C LYS A 156 12.22 -10.39 -19.35
N LEU A 157 11.41 -9.93 -18.41
CA LEU A 157 11.59 -8.66 -17.68
C LEU A 157 12.30 -8.83 -16.32
N ASN A 158 12.85 -10.02 -16.04
CA ASN A 158 13.42 -10.36 -14.72
C ASN A 158 12.49 -9.99 -13.56
N THR A 159 11.20 -10.23 -13.70
CA THR A 159 10.16 -9.80 -12.77
C THR A 159 9.34 -10.99 -12.28
N LYS A 160 8.99 -11.00 -11.00
CA LYS A 160 8.01 -11.92 -10.40
C LYS A 160 6.83 -11.12 -9.86
N LYS A 161 5.67 -11.77 -9.73
CA LYS A 161 4.51 -11.21 -9.02
C LYS A 161 4.62 -11.50 -7.53
N ALA A 162 4.14 -10.58 -6.71
CA ALA A 162 3.82 -10.82 -5.31
C ALA A 162 2.68 -9.89 -4.90
N TYR A 163 1.89 -10.27 -3.92
CA TYR A 163 0.92 -9.36 -3.31
C TYR A 163 1.64 -8.27 -2.50
N SER A 164 0.94 -7.18 -2.20
CA SER A 164 1.52 -6.12 -1.39
C SER A 164 1.81 -6.64 0.02
N PRO A 165 3.05 -6.48 0.51
CA PRO A 165 3.48 -7.06 1.77
C PRO A 165 2.81 -6.34 2.95
N ILE A 166 1.96 -7.04 3.67
CA ILE A 166 1.26 -6.55 4.86
C ILE A 166 1.93 -7.03 6.15
N ASN A 167 1.50 -6.45 7.28
CA ASN A 167 1.86 -7.01 8.59
C ASN A 167 0.96 -8.25 8.85
N PRO A 168 1.53 -9.46 8.99
CA PRO A 168 0.72 -10.66 9.22
C PRO A 168 -0.04 -10.64 10.55
N GLU A 169 0.33 -9.79 11.50
CA GLU A 169 -0.43 -9.62 12.75
C GLU A 169 -1.84 -9.03 12.56
N VAL A 170 -2.17 -8.55 11.36
CA VAL A 170 -3.50 -8.00 11.06
C VAL A 170 -4.62 -9.00 11.35
N ILE A 171 -4.37 -10.30 11.19
CA ILE A 171 -5.36 -11.34 11.46
C ILE A 171 -5.54 -11.70 12.94
N VAL A 172 -4.66 -11.23 13.83
CA VAL A 172 -4.64 -11.57 15.26
C VAL A 172 -5.37 -10.51 16.09
N GLY A 173 -6.48 -9.99 15.58
CA GLY A 173 -7.30 -9.01 16.27
C GLY A 173 -8.24 -9.63 17.30
N ASP A 174 -8.70 -8.80 18.23
CA ASP A 174 -9.59 -9.15 19.34
C ASP A 174 -10.90 -8.35 19.22
N ARG A 175 -12.01 -9.08 18.97
CA ARG A 175 -13.35 -8.50 18.78
C ARG A 175 -13.84 -7.79 20.04
N GLU A 176 -13.61 -8.34 21.22
CA GLU A 176 -14.07 -7.76 22.49
C GLU A 176 -13.33 -6.45 22.82
N LYS A 177 -12.04 -6.36 22.45
CA LYS A 177 -11.28 -5.12 22.59
C LYS A 177 -11.79 -4.05 21.62
N ALA A 178 -12.17 -4.43 20.41
CA ALA A 178 -12.75 -3.50 19.47
C ALA A 178 -14.10 -2.98 19.95
N LEU A 179 -15.00 -3.86 20.39
CA LEU A 179 -16.32 -3.48 20.90
C LEU A 179 -16.26 -2.47 22.06
N LYS A 180 -15.28 -2.63 22.98
CA LYS A 180 -15.08 -1.68 24.10
C LYS A 180 -14.65 -0.28 23.67
N LYS A 181 -14.20 -0.12 22.41
CA LYS A 181 -13.76 1.16 21.85
C LYS A 181 -14.82 1.80 20.94
N MET A 182 -15.93 1.11 20.67
CA MET A 182 -17.00 1.65 19.86
C MET A 182 -17.71 2.79 20.56
N PRO A 183 -18.06 3.86 19.82
CA PRO A 183 -18.86 4.96 20.33
C PRO A 183 -20.25 4.50 20.77
N GLU A 184 -20.90 5.33 21.59
CA GLU A 184 -22.33 5.17 21.92
C GLU A 184 -23.18 5.19 20.64
N GLY A 185 -24.19 4.32 20.59
CA GLY A 185 -25.06 4.15 19.42
C GLY A 185 -24.59 3.06 18.43
N TYR A 186 -23.37 2.55 18.52
CA TYR A 186 -22.94 1.40 17.71
C TYR A 186 -23.73 0.14 18.10
N ASP A 187 -24.42 -0.48 17.14
CA ASP A 187 -25.18 -1.71 17.35
C ASP A 187 -24.42 -2.94 16.81
N PRO A 188 -23.88 -3.81 17.67
CA PRO A 188 -23.15 -5.00 17.24
C PRO A 188 -24.00 -6.06 16.53
N ALA A 189 -25.33 -5.89 16.49
CA ALA A 189 -26.24 -6.76 15.76
C ALA A 189 -26.43 -6.36 14.29
N LEU A 190 -26.07 -5.13 13.93
CA LEU A 190 -26.13 -4.64 12.56
C LEU A 190 -24.81 -4.95 11.80
N PRO A 191 -24.89 -5.16 10.48
CA PRO A 191 -23.68 -5.21 9.64
C PRO A 191 -22.81 -3.97 9.81
N THR A 192 -21.52 -4.13 9.69
CA THR A 192 -20.55 -3.04 9.86
C THR A 192 -19.76 -2.80 8.58
N VAL A 193 -19.87 -1.60 8.04
CA VAL A 193 -19.13 -1.12 6.87
C VAL A 193 -17.99 -0.22 7.32
N LEU A 194 -16.76 -0.56 6.93
CA LEU A 194 -15.59 0.27 7.17
C LEU A 194 -15.32 1.16 5.98
N PHE A 195 -15.26 2.48 6.17
CA PHE A 195 -14.76 3.44 5.19
C PHE A 195 -13.36 3.89 5.55
N SER A 196 -12.41 3.73 4.63
CA SER A 196 -11.05 4.24 4.83
C SER A 196 -10.27 4.40 3.53
N SER A 197 -9.45 5.43 3.46
CA SER A 197 -8.41 5.60 2.45
C SER A 197 -6.99 5.48 3.03
N GLY A 198 -6.87 4.83 4.17
CA GLY A 198 -5.64 4.69 4.93
C GLY A 198 -5.51 5.73 6.04
N SER A 199 -4.29 6.24 6.27
CA SER A 199 -4.04 7.23 7.33
C SER A 199 -4.66 8.60 7.06
N THR A 200 -4.99 8.90 5.82
CA THR A 200 -5.61 10.17 5.39
C THR A 200 -6.90 9.88 4.66
N LEU A 201 -8.00 10.50 5.07
CA LEU A 201 -9.29 10.39 4.42
C LEU A 201 -9.42 11.47 3.33
N PHE A 202 -9.74 11.05 2.11
CA PHE A 202 -9.92 11.94 0.97
C PHE A 202 -11.41 12.31 0.80
N GLU A 203 -11.66 13.45 0.15
CA GLU A 203 -13.01 14.01 -0.03
C GLU A 203 -14.01 13.01 -0.64
N LYS A 204 -13.65 12.37 -1.76
CA LYS A 204 -14.55 11.39 -2.41
C LYS A 204 -14.96 10.25 -1.49
N MET A 205 -14.07 9.86 -0.57
CA MET A 205 -14.38 8.86 0.45
C MET A 205 -15.37 9.40 1.49
N ALA A 206 -15.19 10.66 1.93
CA ALA A 206 -16.11 11.32 2.85
C ALA A 206 -17.50 11.52 2.22
N GLN A 207 -17.57 11.89 0.94
CA GLN A 207 -18.82 11.94 0.16
C GLN A 207 -19.50 10.57 0.06
N GLY A 208 -18.73 9.50 -0.03
CA GLY A 208 -19.26 8.13 0.02
C GLY A 208 -19.91 7.78 1.38
N VAL A 209 -19.31 8.27 2.46
CA VAL A 209 -19.88 8.14 3.82
C VAL A 209 -21.19 8.88 3.93
N GLU A 210 -21.26 10.15 3.49
CA GLU A 210 -22.49 10.96 3.48
C GLU A 210 -23.60 10.24 2.72
N LYS A 211 -23.31 9.85 1.47
CA LYS A 211 -24.27 9.17 0.60
C LYS A 211 -24.85 7.92 1.26
N LEU A 212 -24.02 7.10 1.89
CA LEU A 212 -24.48 5.90 2.59
C LEU A 212 -25.17 6.26 3.91
N GLY A 213 -24.71 7.31 4.59
CA GLY A 213 -25.34 7.85 5.80
C GLY A 213 -26.80 8.29 5.58
N GLU A 214 -27.11 8.86 4.42
CA GLU A 214 -28.44 9.29 4.01
C GLU A 214 -29.29 8.17 3.39
N SER A 215 -28.69 7.05 3.00
CA SER A 215 -29.40 5.93 2.38
C SER A 215 -30.27 5.14 3.36
N GLN A 216 -31.08 4.20 2.83
CA GLN A 216 -31.88 3.29 3.63
C GLN A 216 -31.08 2.07 4.13
N THR A 217 -29.78 2.03 3.91
CA THR A 217 -28.94 0.91 4.35
C THR A 217 -28.90 0.82 5.87
N HIS A 218 -29.30 -0.33 6.42
CA HIS A 218 -29.26 -0.64 7.83
C HIS A 218 -27.91 -1.26 8.21
N ALA A 219 -26.91 -0.42 8.49
CA ALA A 219 -25.57 -0.83 8.87
C ALA A 219 -24.90 0.22 9.75
N ASN A 220 -23.93 -0.19 10.57
CA ASN A 220 -22.98 0.74 11.16
C ASN A 220 -21.97 1.18 10.10
N ILE A 221 -21.67 2.46 10.02
CA ILE A 221 -20.69 3.03 9.10
C ILE A 221 -19.51 3.55 9.94
N LEU A 222 -18.41 2.80 9.95
CA LEU A 222 -17.17 3.19 10.65
C LEU A 222 -16.25 3.94 9.70
N VAL A 223 -15.80 5.12 10.09
CA VAL A 223 -14.90 5.95 9.28
C VAL A 223 -13.55 6.04 9.95
N VAL A 224 -12.49 5.62 9.24
CA VAL A 224 -11.12 5.57 9.73
C VAL A 224 -10.17 6.36 8.82
N GLY A 225 -9.34 7.18 9.43
CA GLY A 225 -8.35 8.05 8.81
C GLY A 225 -8.59 9.52 9.15
N ASP A 226 -7.51 10.31 9.21
CA ASP A 226 -7.63 11.74 9.45
C ASP A 226 -8.07 12.45 8.16
N PRO A 227 -9.08 13.30 8.17
CA PRO A 227 -9.52 14.02 6.98
C PRO A 227 -8.41 14.94 6.46
N LEU A 228 -8.26 15.02 5.14
CA LEU A 228 -7.29 15.92 4.52
C LEU A 228 -7.64 17.38 4.77
N GLU A 229 -8.92 17.70 4.80
CA GLU A 229 -9.49 18.99 5.14
C GLU A 229 -10.51 18.81 6.28
N GLU A 230 -10.53 19.71 7.26
CA GLU A 230 -11.44 19.61 8.42
C GLU A 230 -12.92 19.65 8.01
N ASP A 231 -13.24 20.35 6.92
CA ASP A 231 -14.61 20.47 6.39
C ASP A 231 -15.22 19.12 6.00
N TYR A 232 -14.41 18.07 5.79
CA TYR A 232 -14.93 16.74 5.47
C TYR A 232 -15.68 16.09 6.65
N LEU A 233 -15.49 16.60 7.88
CA LEU A 233 -16.27 16.15 9.04
C LEU A 233 -17.77 16.44 8.90
N ASN A 234 -18.16 17.43 8.11
CA ASN A 234 -19.56 17.77 7.84
C ASN A 234 -20.31 16.66 7.09
N TYR A 235 -19.59 15.76 6.41
CA TYR A 235 -20.18 14.58 5.75
C TYR A 235 -20.58 13.44 6.71
N PHE A 236 -20.33 13.58 8.03
CA PHE A 236 -20.50 12.50 9.02
C PHE A 236 -21.64 12.74 10.00
N GLU A 237 -22.64 13.53 9.63
CA GLU A 237 -23.73 13.96 10.54
C GLU A 237 -24.77 12.85 10.82
N SER A 238 -24.82 11.78 10.03
CA SER A 238 -25.80 10.70 10.21
C SER A 238 -25.54 9.90 11.47
N GLU A 239 -26.61 9.53 12.24
CA GLU A 239 -26.54 8.78 13.49
C GLU A 239 -25.92 7.39 13.35
N LYS A 240 -25.92 6.80 12.14
CA LYS A 240 -25.28 5.50 11.85
C LYS A 240 -23.81 5.61 11.44
N VAL A 241 -23.26 6.83 11.37
CA VAL A 241 -21.86 7.13 11.01
C VAL A 241 -21.04 7.36 12.27
N PHE A 242 -19.98 6.58 12.44
CA PHE A 242 -19.07 6.63 13.57
C PHE A 242 -17.67 6.99 13.09
N TYR A 243 -17.26 8.25 13.25
CA TYR A 243 -15.92 8.69 12.93
C TYR A 243 -14.94 8.35 14.05
N LEU A 244 -13.95 7.51 13.75
CA LEU A 244 -12.96 7.02 14.70
C LEU A 244 -11.61 7.74 14.59
N GLY A 245 -11.41 8.59 13.59
CA GLY A 245 -10.12 9.21 13.32
C GLY A 245 -9.04 8.20 12.95
N TYR A 246 -7.79 8.52 13.21
CA TYR A 246 -6.69 7.59 13.05
C TYR A 246 -6.72 6.52 14.15
N VAL A 247 -6.74 5.25 13.76
CA VAL A 247 -6.72 4.13 14.70
C VAL A 247 -5.40 3.35 14.58
N ASP A 248 -4.77 3.04 15.71
CA ASP A 248 -3.57 2.19 15.78
C ASP A 248 -3.88 0.73 16.14
N TRP A 249 -5.16 0.43 16.36
CA TRP A 249 -5.73 -0.88 16.70
C TRP A 249 -6.58 -1.46 15.56
N ILE A 250 -6.26 -1.13 14.31
CA ILE A 250 -7.00 -1.54 13.10
C ILE A 250 -7.22 -3.06 13.02
N ARG A 251 -6.26 -3.87 13.51
CA ARG A 251 -6.39 -5.33 13.56
C ARG A 251 -7.58 -5.81 14.40
N ASP A 252 -7.85 -5.13 15.52
CA ASP A 252 -9.01 -5.45 16.38
C ASP A 252 -10.29 -4.99 15.66
N LEU A 253 -10.27 -3.81 15.02
CA LEU A 253 -11.39 -3.25 14.27
C LEU A 253 -11.84 -4.17 13.11
N TYR A 254 -10.91 -4.80 12.38
CA TYR A 254 -11.26 -5.75 11.32
C TYR A 254 -12.11 -6.94 11.80
N LYS A 255 -12.13 -7.24 13.12
CA LYS A 255 -13.00 -8.28 13.69
C LYS A 255 -14.48 -7.86 13.81
N LEU A 256 -14.79 -6.59 13.58
CA LEU A 256 -16.15 -6.06 13.54
C LEU A 256 -16.66 -5.83 12.12
N VAL A 257 -15.76 -5.77 11.13
CA VAL A 257 -16.07 -5.34 9.76
C VAL A 257 -16.63 -6.48 8.94
N ASP A 258 -17.77 -6.25 8.31
CA ASP A 258 -18.40 -7.17 7.37
C ASP A 258 -18.05 -6.86 5.92
N VAL A 259 -17.98 -5.57 5.56
CA VAL A 259 -17.56 -5.09 4.24
C VAL A 259 -16.66 -3.87 4.41
N ALA A 260 -15.57 -3.80 3.65
CA ALA A 260 -14.70 -2.63 3.64
C ALA A 260 -14.88 -1.82 2.34
N VAL A 261 -15.25 -0.55 2.47
CA VAL A 261 -15.21 0.43 1.37
C VAL A 261 -13.89 1.17 1.46
N VAL A 262 -13.02 0.93 0.49
CA VAL A 262 -11.66 1.48 0.50
C VAL A 262 -11.30 2.09 -0.85
N THR A 263 -10.17 2.75 -0.94
CA THR A 263 -9.67 3.24 -2.24
C THR A 263 -9.33 2.07 -3.15
N ASP A 264 -9.46 2.29 -4.44
CA ASP A 264 -9.11 1.37 -5.53
C ASP A 264 -7.60 1.06 -5.63
N ASP A 265 -6.82 1.51 -4.66
CA ASP A 265 -5.39 1.24 -4.52
C ASP A 265 -4.98 1.06 -3.05
N GLY A 266 -3.87 0.39 -2.84
CA GLY A 266 -3.19 0.38 -1.56
C GLY A 266 -3.36 -0.87 -0.70
N MET A 267 -2.76 -0.80 0.50
CA MET A 267 -2.57 -1.98 1.36
C MET A 267 -3.85 -2.47 2.04
N MET A 268 -4.84 -1.60 2.23
CA MET A 268 -6.05 -1.97 2.98
C MET A 268 -6.86 -3.07 2.28
N ILE A 269 -6.84 -3.12 0.95
CA ILE A 269 -7.47 -4.24 0.22
C ILE A 269 -6.77 -5.57 0.56
N HIS A 270 -5.45 -5.57 0.62
CA HIS A 270 -4.68 -6.78 0.99
C HIS A 270 -4.92 -7.19 2.44
N GLU A 271 -5.00 -6.21 3.36
CA GLU A 271 -5.35 -6.48 4.76
C GLU A 271 -6.77 -7.06 4.89
N ALA A 272 -7.73 -6.52 4.13
CA ALA A 272 -9.09 -7.05 4.08
C ALA A 272 -9.13 -8.50 3.55
N MET A 273 -8.38 -8.80 2.46
CA MET A 273 -8.24 -10.18 1.95
C MET A 273 -7.69 -11.13 3.01
N ALA A 274 -6.62 -10.72 3.71
CA ALA A 274 -6.05 -11.51 4.80
C ALA A 274 -7.02 -11.76 5.95
N CYS A 275 -7.94 -10.82 6.20
CA CYS A 275 -9.00 -10.93 7.21
C CYS A 275 -10.30 -11.57 6.69
N ASN A 276 -10.34 -12.03 5.44
CA ASN A 276 -11.52 -12.57 4.75
C ASN A 276 -12.70 -11.57 4.68
N ILE A 277 -12.38 -10.29 4.52
CA ILE A 277 -13.39 -9.21 4.45
C ILE A 277 -13.63 -8.87 2.98
N PRO A 278 -14.88 -8.94 2.48
CA PRO A 278 -15.28 -8.40 1.19
C PRO A 278 -14.96 -6.92 1.04
N VAL A 279 -14.59 -6.52 -0.18
CA VAL A 279 -14.19 -5.15 -0.45
C VAL A 279 -15.05 -4.53 -1.55
N VAL A 280 -15.48 -3.28 -1.33
CA VAL A 280 -15.96 -2.38 -2.36
C VAL A 280 -14.89 -1.31 -2.57
N ALA A 281 -14.23 -1.33 -3.72
CA ALA A 281 -13.19 -0.39 -4.08
C ALA A 281 -13.80 0.85 -4.75
N LEU A 282 -13.71 2.01 -4.09
CA LEU A 282 -14.20 3.28 -4.62
C LEU A 282 -13.17 3.85 -5.61
N LEU A 283 -13.56 3.95 -6.87
CA LEU A 283 -12.71 4.39 -7.97
C LEU A 283 -12.45 5.91 -7.92
N GLY A 284 -11.30 6.33 -8.43
CA GLY A 284 -10.97 7.73 -8.64
C GLY A 284 -10.75 8.55 -7.36
N VAL A 285 -10.48 7.93 -6.23
CA VAL A 285 -10.14 8.63 -4.97
C VAL A 285 -8.73 9.20 -5.05
N LYS A 286 -7.80 8.48 -5.66
CA LYS A 286 -6.40 8.91 -5.87
C LYS A 286 -6.04 8.85 -7.36
N TYR A 287 -5.24 9.80 -7.82
CA TYR A 287 -4.86 9.90 -9.22
C TYR A 287 -3.51 9.24 -9.52
N GLY A 288 -3.35 8.72 -10.75
CA GLY A 288 -2.05 8.35 -11.31
C GLY A 288 -1.57 6.95 -11.00
N ARG A 289 -2.43 6.07 -10.53
CA ARG A 289 -2.15 4.64 -10.34
C ARG A 289 -2.92 3.78 -11.34
N TYR A 290 -2.47 2.55 -11.53
CA TYR A 290 -3.16 1.57 -12.33
C TYR A 290 -4.17 0.83 -11.45
N HIS A 291 -5.43 0.80 -11.89
CA HIS A 291 -6.54 0.22 -11.13
C HIS A 291 -6.88 -1.16 -11.72
N ASN A 292 -6.60 -2.22 -11.00
CA ASN A 292 -6.81 -3.59 -11.45
C ASN A 292 -7.12 -4.57 -10.29
N LEU A 293 -7.41 -4.05 -9.11
CA LEU A 293 -7.50 -4.89 -7.91
C LEU A 293 -8.72 -5.81 -7.93
N ALA A 294 -9.84 -5.42 -8.55
CA ALA A 294 -10.97 -6.33 -8.75
C ALA A 294 -10.62 -7.50 -9.68
N ALA A 295 -9.79 -7.26 -10.70
CA ALA A 295 -9.30 -8.34 -11.56
C ALA A 295 -8.27 -9.25 -10.85
N VAL A 296 -7.50 -8.69 -9.91
CA VAL A 296 -6.53 -9.43 -9.09
C VAL A 296 -7.24 -10.28 -8.03
N PHE A 297 -8.20 -9.70 -7.32
CA PHE A 297 -8.98 -10.34 -6.24
C PHE A 297 -10.39 -10.70 -6.71
N LYS A 298 -10.45 -11.42 -7.80
CA LYS A 298 -11.69 -11.76 -8.49
C LYS A 298 -12.72 -12.41 -7.56
N GLY A 299 -13.92 -11.84 -7.52
CA GLY A 299 -15.03 -12.29 -6.70
C GLY A 299 -14.96 -11.90 -5.21
N ALA A 300 -13.89 -11.22 -4.79
CA ALA A 300 -13.74 -10.70 -3.42
C ALA A 300 -13.73 -9.16 -3.38
N VAL A 301 -13.43 -8.51 -4.51
CA VAL A 301 -13.43 -7.05 -4.67
C VAL A 301 -14.41 -6.65 -5.76
N LEU A 302 -15.34 -5.77 -5.43
CA LEU A 302 -16.20 -5.06 -6.37
C LEU A 302 -15.67 -3.64 -6.55
N GLU A 303 -15.69 -3.12 -7.77
CA GLU A 303 -15.31 -1.73 -8.06
C GLU A 303 -16.55 -0.89 -8.32
N THR A 304 -16.54 0.36 -7.85
CA THR A 304 -17.66 1.28 -8.06
C THR A 304 -17.21 2.74 -8.15
N GLU A 305 -17.94 3.52 -8.93
CA GLU A 305 -17.95 4.98 -8.81
C GLU A 305 -18.90 5.41 -7.68
N LEU A 306 -18.73 6.65 -7.22
CA LEU A 306 -19.50 7.21 -6.11
C LEU A 306 -21.02 7.14 -6.33
N GLU A 307 -21.46 7.35 -7.57
CA GLU A 307 -22.87 7.36 -7.95
C GLU A 307 -23.56 6.02 -7.68
N ASN A 308 -22.85 4.91 -7.85
CA ASN A 308 -23.40 3.55 -7.74
C ASN A 308 -23.04 2.86 -6.41
N LEU A 309 -22.42 3.58 -5.47
CA LEU A 309 -21.87 3.00 -4.23
C LEU A 309 -22.93 2.24 -3.43
N GLU A 310 -24.12 2.80 -3.26
CA GLU A 310 -25.20 2.16 -2.50
C GLU A 310 -25.62 0.82 -3.12
N THR A 311 -25.89 0.80 -4.42
CA THR A 311 -26.29 -0.42 -5.14
C THR A 311 -25.22 -1.51 -5.08
N VAL A 312 -23.94 -1.14 -5.30
CA VAL A 312 -22.83 -2.09 -5.24
C VAL A 312 -22.60 -2.62 -3.83
N LEU A 313 -22.84 -1.79 -2.81
CA LEU A 313 -22.77 -2.25 -1.41
C LEU A 313 -23.92 -3.21 -1.07
N GLU A 314 -25.13 -2.98 -1.56
CA GLU A 314 -26.26 -3.91 -1.43
C GLU A 314 -25.95 -5.27 -2.09
N ASP A 315 -25.34 -5.26 -3.28
CA ASP A 315 -24.85 -6.46 -3.95
C ASP A 315 -23.78 -7.17 -3.10
N ALA A 316 -22.84 -6.42 -2.51
CA ALA A 316 -21.84 -6.98 -1.61
C ALA A 316 -22.44 -7.63 -0.36
N PHE A 317 -23.49 -7.05 0.22
CA PHE A 317 -24.21 -7.66 1.34
C PHE A 317 -24.97 -8.93 0.94
N LYS A 318 -25.61 -8.93 -0.23
CA LYS A 318 -26.33 -10.07 -0.76
C LYS A 318 -25.40 -11.26 -1.03
N ASP A 319 -24.21 -10.99 -1.58
CA ASP A 319 -23.27 -12.01 -2.00
C ASP A 319 -22.11 -12.18 -0.98
N MET A 320 -22.30 -11.69 0.27
CA MET A 320 -21.26 -11.56 1.29
C MET A 320 -20.55 -12.89 1.58
N ASP A 321 -21.28 -13.99 1.72
CA ASP A 321 -20.69 -15.29 2.03
C ASP A 321 -19.80 -15.80 0.89
N GLU A 322 -20.22 -15.61 -0.35
CA GLU A 322 -19.43 -15.95 -1.52
C GLU A 322 -18.18 -15.05 -1.62
N MET A 323 -18.34 -13.77 -1.40
CA MET A 323 -17.22 -12.83 -1.40
C MET A 323 -16.21 -13.13 -0.27
N LYS A 324 -16.66 -13.48 0.95
CA LYS A 324 -15.81 -13.95 2.06
C LYS A 324 -15.05 -15.21 1.68
N LEU A 325 -15.71 -16.18 1.06
CA LEU A 325 -15.07 -17.39 0.57
C LEU A 325 -14.01 -17.09 -0.50
N ASN A 326 -14.29 -16.16 -1.42
CA ASN A 326 -13.34 -15.74 -2.42
C ASN A 326 -12.15 -14.99 -1.79
N ALA A 327 -12.38 -14.09 -0.82
CA ALA A 327 -11.31 -13.40 -0.09
C ALA A 327 -10.37 -14.40 0.61
N SER A 328 -10.91 -15.46 1.23
CA SER A 328 -10.12 -16.47 1.91
C SER A 328 -9.15 -17.24 1.00
N LYS A 329 -9.44 -17.34 -0.30
CA LYS A 329 -8.55 -17.96 -1.29
C LYS A 329 -7.25 -17.17 -1.50
N TYR A 330 -7.30 -15.86 -1.29
CA TYR A 330 -6.14 -14.97 -1.43
C TYR A 330 -5.39 -14.75 -0.11
N GLY A 331 -6.08 -14.97 1.01
CA GLY A 331 -5.59 -14.59 2.34
C GLY A 331 -4.22 -15.18 2.69
N ALA A 332 -3.99 -16.47 2.41
CA ALA A 332 -2.71 -17.13 2.69
C ALA A 332 -1.55 -16.54 1.87
N ASP A 333 -1.77 -16.31 0.57
CA ASP A 333 -0.74 -15.77 -0.32
C ASP A 333 -0.41 -14.31 0.05
N VAL A 334 -1.44 -13.52 0.42
CA VAL A 334 -1.25 -12.14 0.90
C VAL A 334 -0.46 -12.12 2.20
N LEU A 335 -0.76 -13.00 3.14
CA LEU A 335 -0.03 -13.10 4.43
C LEU A 335 1.43 -13.50 4.24
N ASN A 336 1.74 -14.33 3.25
CA ASN A 336 3.09 -14.80 2.96
C ASN A 336 3.90 -13.83 2.09
N SER A 337 3.25 -12.81 1.48
CA SER A 337 3.86 -11.95 0.48
C SER A 337 5.16 -11.26 0.94
N ALA A 338 5.24 -10.82 2.18
CA ALA A 338 6.46 -10.20 2.73
C ALA A 338 7.62 -11.21 2.81
N ASP A 339 7.33 -12.44 3.19
CA ASP A 339 8.31 -13.52 3.28
C ASP A 339 8.78 -13.99 1.90
N ASP A 340 7.88 -14.08 0.91
CA ASP A 340 8.20 -14.44 -0.48
C ASP A 340 9.10 -13.39 -1.14
N ILE A 341 8.79 -12.10 -0.94
CA ILE A 341 9.62 -11.00 -1.42
C ILE A 341 11.00 -11.02 -0.72
N ALA A 342 11.02 -11.24 0.59
CA ALA A 342 12.26 -11.32 1.36
C ALA A 342 13.13 -12.51 0.92
N GLU A 343 12.56 -13.66 0.62
CA GLU A 343 13.29 -14.82 0.08
C GLU A 343 13.93 -14.49 -1.26
N MET A 344 13.18 -13.85 -2.15
CA MET A 344 13.72 -13.42 -3.44
C MET A 344 14.88 -12.44 -3.28
N ILE A 345 14.75 -11.44 -2.37
CA ILE A 345 15.84 -10.50 -2.09
C ILE A 345 17.04 -11.23 -1.49
N TYR A 346 16.81 -12.13 -0.53
CA TYR A 346 17.86 -12.90 0.12
C TYR A 346 18.65 -13.75 -0.88
N SER A 347 17.99 -14.31 -1.88
CA SER A 347 18.62 -15.09 -2.96
C SER A 347 19.60 -14.28 -3.82
N LYS A 348 19.51 -12.94 -3.81
CA LYS A 348 20.41 -12.03 -4.53
C LYS A 348 21.61 -11.58 -3.71
N ILE A 349 21.64 -11.88 -2.43
CA ILE A 349 22.78 -11.56 -1.57
C ILE A 349 23.93 -12.51 -1.91
N PRO A 350 25.11 -11.98 -2.29
CA PRO A 350 26.29 -12.84 -2.52
C PRO A 350 26.65 -13.62 -1.26
N LYS A 351 26.88 -14.92 -1.42
CA LYS A 351 27.31 -15.82 -0.34
C LYS A 351 28.76 -15.55 0.05
#